data_828a979c819198417b6fed539d3c4505
#
_entry.id   828a979c819198417b6fed539d3c4505
#
_cell.length_a   1.000
_cell.length_b   1.000
_cell.length_c   1.000
_cell.angle_alpha   90.00
_cell.angle_beta   90.00
_cell.angle_gamma   90.00
#
_symmetry.space_group_name_H-M   'P 1'
#
loop_
_entity.id
_entity.type
_entity.pdbx_description
1 polymer ?
#
loop_
_entity_poly.entity_id
_entity_poly.type
_entity_poly.pdbx_seq_one_letter_code
_entity_poly.pdbx_strand_id
1 'polypeptide(L)'
;MNILITGIHGFVGSNLVVALKERHSLYGLDIVAPEKEGVVKTFSWKDIEPASFPMRNLPKFDAIIHLAGKAHDTKNRSAAQAYFDINMGLTQKIFDFFLESSAKKFVFFSSVKAAADSVVGDMLTEEVVPAPIGPYGGSKIRAEEYILSKLKGREDLKIDDGKQVYILRPCMIHGPGNKGNLNLLYNVVRKGIPWPLGAFENRRSFTSIENLCYVVEGLLTKEVVSGIYHMGDDEALSTNELIALMCRALERKPHIWKINRGLMEFCARLGTLLHLPLNTERLRKLTENYVVSNAKIKAALGIDRMPVRAEEGIVLSLIHI
;
A
#
# COMPACT_ATOMS: atom_id res chain seq x y z
N MET A 1 15.72 16.94 6.61
CA MET A 1 16.15 15.58 7.01
C MET A 1 16.78 14.89 5.82
N ASN A 2 17.75 14.04 6.06
CA ASN A 2 18.26 13.11 5.05
C ASN A 2 17.46 11.81 5.12
N ILE A 3 16.72 11.48 4.06
CA ILE A 3 15.79 10.35 4.05
C ILE A 3 16.21 9.34 2.99
N LEU A 4 16.41 8.08 3.40
CA LEU A 4 16.63 6.97 2.47
C LEU A 4 15.30 6.32 2.10
N ILE A 5 14.98 6.23 0.82
CA ILE A 5 13.75 5.61 0.30
C ILE A 5 14.12 4.40 -0.55
N THR A 6 13.76 3.20 -0.10
CA THR A 6 13.95 2.00 -0.91
C THR A 6 12.79 1.83 -1.87
N GLY A 7 13.02 1.36 -3.09
CA GLY A 7 11.99 1.29 -4.13
C GLY A 7 11.58 2.67 -4.65
N ILE A 8 12.50 3.61 -4.69
CA ILE A 8 12.28 5.03 -5.02
C ILE A 8 11.75 5.25 -6.44
N HIS A 9 12.01 4.33 -7.37
CA HIS A 9 11.51 4.38 -8.74
C HIS A 9 10.14 3.73 -8.92
N GLY A 10 9.62 3.10 -7.85
CA GLY A 10 8.27 2.53 -7.84
C GLY A 10 7.17 3.60 -7.81
N PHE A 11 5.91 3.15 -7.90
CA PHE A 11 4.74 4.02 -7.88
C PHE A 11 4.70 4.94 -6.63
N VAL A 12 4.73 4.35 -5.43
CA VAL A 12 4.70 5.13 -4.18
C VAL A 12 5.98 5.95 -4.01
N GLY A 13 7.15 5.38 -4.31
CA GLY A 13 8.44 6.07 -4.19
C GLY A 13 8.51 7.34 -5.05
N SER A 14 8.03 7.26 -6.29
CA SER A 14 8.01 8.42 -7.20
C SER A 14 7.10 9.55 -6.69
N ASN A 15 5.94 9.21 -6.15
CA ASN A 15 5.04 10.20 -5.58
C ASN A 15 5.57 10.80 -4.27
N LEU A 16 6.22 10.01 -3.42
CA LEU A 16 6.89 10.53 -2.22
C LEU A 16 8.04 11.49 -2.57
N VAL A 17 8.78 11.24 -3.65
CA VAL A 17 9.80 12.20 -4.12
C VAL A 17 9.16 13.54 -4.45
N VAL A 18 8.06 13.55 -5.21
CA VAL A 18 7.35 14.78 -5.54
C VAL A 18 6.87 15.52 -4.28
N ALA A 19 6.33 14.78 -3.29
CA ALA A 19 5.78 15.35 -2.08
C ALA A 19 6.84 15.88 -1.09
N LEU A 20 8.04 15.28 -1.06
CA LEU A 20 9.02 15.50 0.00
C LEU A 20 10.27 16.30 -0.44
N LYS A 21 10.56 16.36 -1.74
CA LYS A 21 11.83 16.92 -2.28
C LYS A 21 12.13 18.38 -1.89
N GLU A 22 11.09 19.19 -1.67
CA GLU A 22 11.26 20.60 -1.33
C GLU A 22 11.65 20.83 0.16
N ARG A 23 11.40 19.81 1.01
CA ARG A 23 11.60 19.92 2.47
C ARG A 23 12.68 19.01 3.01
N HIS A 24 13.09 18.02 2.23
CA HIS A 24 14.04 16.99 2.66
C HIS A 24 15.06 16.66 1.58
N SER A 25 16.25 16.22 2.00
CA SER A 25 17.27 15.66 1.11
C SER A 25 16.98 14.17 0.92
N LEU A 26 16.55 13.78 -0.28
CA LEU A 26 16.11 12.43 -0.56
C LEU A 26 17.23 11.61 -1.20
N TYR A 27 17.39 10.40 -0.72
CA TYR A 27 18.30 9.38 -1.25
C TYR A 27 17.51 8.14 -1.62
N GLY A 28 17.88 7.52 -2.72
CA GLY A 28 17.23 6.32 -3.21
C GLY A 28 18.03 5.05 -2.95
N LEU A 29 17.32 3.92 -2.82
CA LEU A 29 17.88 2.58 -2.88
C LEU A 29 16.96 1.71 -3.73
N ASP A 30 17.45 1.21 -4.88
CA ASP A 30 16.64 0.43 -5.79
C ASP A 30 17.47 -0.66 -6.50
N ILE A 31 16.84 -1.46 -7.35
CA ILE A 31 17.52 -2.52 -8.14
C ILE A 31 18.53 -1.90 -9.10
N VAL A 32 18.18 -0.78 -9.70
CA VAL A 32 19.03 0.05 -10.54
C VAL A 32 19.10 1.45 -9.95
N ALA A 33 20.18 2.17 -10.22
CA ALA A 33 20.47 3.46 -9.61
C ALA A 33 20.54 4.60 -10.65
N PRO A 34 19.54 4.80 -11.53
CA PRO A 34 19.55 5.94 -12.43
C PRO A 34 19.35 7.24 -11.62
N GLU A 35 19.81 8.34 -12.18
CA GLU A 35 19.51 9.67 -11.66
C GLU A 35 18.00 9.91 -11.67
N LYS A 36 17.51 10.60 -10.65
CA LYS A 36 16.10 10.96 -10.50
C LYS A 36 16.02 12.40 -10.00
N GLU A 37 15.23 13.22 -10.70
CA GLU A 37 14.97 14.60 -10.27
C GLU A 37 14.42 14.64 -8.83
N GLY A 38 14.96 15.54 -8.01
CA GLY A 38 14.60 15.70 -6.61
C GLY A 38 15.24 14.67 -5.67
N VAL A 39 16.15 13.82 -6.18
CA VAL A 39 16.89 12.84 -5.40
C VAL A 39 18.39 13.18 -5.48
N VAL A 40 19.04 13.29 -4.32
CA VAL A 40 20.47 13.62 -4.23
C VAL A 40 21.32 12.53 -4.87
N LYS A 41 21.03 11.27 -4.55
CA LYS A 41 21.69 10.08 -5.09
C LYS A 41 20.84 8.84 -4.91
N THR A 42 20.86 7.96 -5.91
CA THR A 42 20.29 6.61 -5.80
C THR A 42 21.44 5.60 -5.71
N PHE A 43 21.31 4.70 -4.75
CA PHE A 43 22.18 3.54 -4.55
C PHE A 43 21.50 2.29 -5.12
N SER A 44 22.26 1.32 -5.57
CA SER A 44 21.74 0.00 -5.89
C SER A 44 21.89 -0.94 -4.67
N TRP A 45 21.08 -2.01 -4.62
CA TRP A 45 21.21 -3.02 -3.56
C TRP A 45 22.60 -3.67 -3.53
N LYS A 46 23.30 -3.69 -4.66
CA LYS A 46 24.69 -4.17 -4.75
C LYS A 46 25.66 -3.25 -4.02
N ASP A 47 25.37 -1.96 -3.98
CA ASP A 47 26.23 -0.95 -3.35
C ASP A 47 26.18 -1.03 -1.81
N ILE A 48 25.19 -1.66 -1.22
CA ILE A 48 25.03 -1.80 0.23
C ILE A 48 25.35 -3.22 0.74
N GLU A 49 25.81 -4.12 -0.12
CA GLU A 49 26.27 -5.44 0.34
C GLU A 49 27.60 -5.32 1.11
N PRO A 50 27.74 -6.00 2.27
CA PRO A 50 28.90 -5.83 3.16
C PRO A 50 30.26 -6.06 2.49
N ALA A 51 30.31 -6.89 1.45
CA ALA A 51 31.54 -7.20 0.71
C ALA A 51 32.00 -6.10 -0.25
N SER A 52 31.09 -5.25 -0.72
CA SER A 52 31.34 -4.27 -1.79
C SER A 52 31.35 -2.83 -1.31
N PHE A 53 30.78 -2.54 -0.13
CA PHE A 53 30.64 -1.17 0.34
C PHE A 53 30.74 -1.08 1.86
N PRO A 54 31.85 -0.51 2.41
CA PRO A 54 31.84 -0.20 3.82
C PRO A 54 30.72 0.81 4.10
N MET A 55 29.79 0.49 4.99
CA MET A 55 28.70 1.37 5.43
C MET A 55 29.16 2.78 5.84
N ARG A 56 30.47 2.93 6.09
CA ARG A 56 31.13 4.21 6.43
C ARG A 56 31.07 5.27 5.32
N ASN A 57 30.78 4.89 4.07
CA ASN A 57 30.73 5.81 2.93
C ASN A 57 29.31 6.27 2.58
N LEU A 58 28.28 5.76 3.27
CA LEU A 58 26.92 6.24 3.09
C LEU A 58 26.70 7.56 3.87
N PRO A 59 25.87 8.47 3.36
CA PRO A 59 25.42 9.62 4.12
C PRO A 59 24.77 9.19 5.44
N LYS A 60 24.83 10.06 6.45
CA LYS A 60 24.03 9.85 7.66
C LYS A 60 22.57 10.15 7.31
N PHE A 61 21.71 9.16 7.50
CA PHE A 61 20.27 9.31 7.33
C PHE A 61 19.60 9.61 8.67
N ASP A 62 18.54 10.43 8.62
CA ASP A 62 17.65 10.71 9.76
C ASP A 62 16.49 9.73 9.78
N ALA A 63 16.03 9.30 8.61
CA ALA A 63 14.93 8.36 8.47
C ALA A 63 15.12 7.41 7.27
N ILE A 64 14.48 6.25 7.36
CA ILE A 64 14.43 5.25 6.28
C ILE A 64 12.97 4.93 5.99
N ILE A 65 12.56 5.03 4.71
CA ILE A 65 11.25 4.60 4.21
C ILE A 65 11.45 3.37 3.35
N HIS A 66 10.91 2.24 3.81
CA HIS A 66 11.06 0.96 3.11
C HIS A 66 9.82 0.61 2.29
N LEU A 67 9.90 0.89 0.97
CA LEU A 67 8.86 0.60 -0.02
C LEU A 67 9.21 -0.60 -0.90
N ALA A 68 10.50 -0.92 -1.03
CA ALA A 68 10.95 -2.00 -1.91
C ALA A 68 10.25 -3.30 -1.58
N GLY A 69 9.61 -3.88 -2.58
CA GLY A 69 8.88 -5.12 -2.41
C GLY A 69 8.11 -5.50 -3.66
N LYS A 70 7.69 -6.75 -3.73
CA LYS A 70 6.87 -7.31 -4.80
C LYS A 70 5.41 -7.25 -4.37
N ALA A 71 4.60 -6.42 -5.07
CA ALA A 71 3.18 -6.25 -4.77
C ALA A 71 2.26 -6.75 -5.89
N HIS A 72 2.59 -6.50 -7.14
CA HIS A 72 1.72 -6.74 -8.29
C HIS A 72 2.25 -7.87 -9.16
N ASP A 73 1.59 -9.01 -9.09
CA ASP A 73 1.67 -10.04 -10.10
C ASP A 73 0.27 -10.37 -10.61
N THR A 74 -0.30 -9.41 -11.34
CA THR A 74 -1.65 -9.56 -11.94
C THR A 74 -1.77 -10.76 -12.87
N LYS A 75 -0.63 -11.30 -13.32
CA LYS A 75 -0.57 -12.49 -14.18
C LYS A 75 -0.26 -13.78 -13.41
N ASN A 76 -0.09 -13.69 -12.10
CA ASN A 76 0.21 -14.82 -11.20
C ASN A 76 1.36 -15.73 -11.69
N ARG A 77 2.40 -15.10 -12.26
CA ARG A 77 3.55 -15.80 -12.88
C ARG A 77 4.71 -16.05 -11.94
N SER A 78 4.72 -15.40 -10.79
CA SER A 78 5.81 -15.53 -9.84
C SER A 78 5.57 -16.71 -8.93
N ALA A 79 6.62 -17.50 -8.69
CA ALA A 79 6.59 -18.51 -7.64
C ALA A 79 6.35 -17.83 -6.27
N ALA A 80 5.63 -18.51 -5.38
CA ALA A 80 5.36 -18.02 -4.04
C ALA A 80 6.65 -17.60 -3.30
N GLN A 81 7.72 -18.37 -3.46
CA GLN A 81 9.01 -18.12 -2.85
C GLN A 81 9.58 -16.74 -3.19
N ALA A 82 9.39 -16.25 -4.43
CA ALA A 82 9.88 -14.92 -4.83
C ALA A 82 9.26 -13.76 -4.03
N TYR A 83 8.05 -13.94 -3.48
CA TYR A 83 7.47 -12.95 -2.58
C TYR A 83 8.20 -12.91 -1.23
N PHE A 84 8.55 -14.07 -0.70
CA PHE A 84 9.29 -14.15 0.58
C PHE A 84 10.72 -13.65 0.42
N ASP A 85 11.42 -14.07 -0.62
CA ASP A 85 12.80 -13.65 -0.88
C ASP A 85 12.92 -12.13 -1.03
N ILE A 86 11.96 -11.51 -1.72
CA ILE A 86 11.97 -10.07 -1.94
C ILE A 86 11.39 -9.32 -0.73
N ASN A 87 10.15 -9.61 -0.31
CA ASN A 87 9.48 -8.81 0.71
C ASN A 87 10.08 -8.99 2.10
N MET A 88 10.36 -10.23 2.49
CA MET A 88 10.99 -10.52 3.78
C MET A 88 12.50 -10.27 3.71
N GLY A 89 13.19 -10.80 2.68
CA GLY A 89 14.64 -10.72 2.58
C GLY A 89 15.18 -9.29 2.47
N LEU A 90 14.53 -8.41 1.69
CA LEU A 90 14.94 -7.00 1.63
C LEU A 90 14.60 -6.26 2.93
N THR A 91 13.48 -6.59 3.57
CA THR A 91 13.12 -6.00 4.86
C THR A 91 14.15 -6.34 5.94
N GLN A 92 14.62 -7.60 6.00
CA GLN A 92 15.66 -8.00 6.92
C GLN A 92 16.93 -7.17 6.73
N LYS A 93 17.44 -7.08 5.51
CA LYS A 93 18.64 -6.31 5.18
C LYS A 93 18.55 -4.85 5.58
N ILE A 94 17.46 -4.18 5.20
CA ILE A 94 17.32 -2.74 5.44
C ILE A 94 16.97 -2.41 6.89
N PHE A 95 16.28 -3.32 7.60
CA PHE A 95 15.98 -3.12 9.00
C PHE A 95 17.22 -3.35 9.88
N ASP A 96 18.04 -4.36 9.59
CA ASP A 96 19.33 -4.55 10.26
C ASP A 96 20.25 -3.33 10.03
N PHE A 97 20.31 -2.82 8.80
CA PHE A 97 21.00 -1.56 8.50
C PHE A 97 20.44 -0.38 9.32
N PHE A 98 19.12 -0.24 9.45
CA PHE A 98 18.49 0.79 10.28
C PHE A 98 18.95 0.68 11.74
N LEU A 99 18.97 -0.52 12.31
CA LEU A 99 19.38 -0.75 13.70
C LEU A 99 20.82 -0.29 13.97
N GLU A 100 21.73 -0.48 13.02
CA GLU A 100 23.14 -0.11 13.11
C GLU A 100 23.41 1.36 12.72
N SER A 101 22.49 2.00 11.98
CA SER A 101 22.64 3.37 11.48
C SER A 101 22.30 4.43 12.53
N SER A 102 22.60 5.70 12.23
CA SER A 102 22.18 6.85 13.03
C SER A 102 20.72 7.24 12.83
N ALA A 103 20.02 6.64 11.87
CA ALA A 103 18.63 6.96 11.57
C ALA A 103 17.71 6.73 12.78
N LYS A 104 16.80 7.66 13.02
CA LYS A 104 15.88 7.62 14.17
C LYS A 104 14.50 7.12 13.82
N LYS A 105 14.10 7.18 12.55
CA LYS A 105 12.74 6.79 12.12
C LYS A 105 12.80 5.75 11.01
N PHE A 106 12.01 4.69 11.15
CA PHE A 106 11.85 3.64 10.15
C PHE A 106 10.37 3.48 9.80
N VAL A 107 10.02 3.70 8.54
CA VAL A 107 8.65 3.54 8.03
C VAL A 107 8.62 2.35 7.09
N PHE A 108 8.00 1.26 7.50
CA PHE A 108 7.83 0.04 6.70
C PHE A 108 6.46 0.01 6.03
N PHE A 109 6.45 -0.14 4.72
CA PHE A 109 5.21 -0.34 3.96
C PHE A 109 4.83 -1.81 3.87
N SER A 110 3.95 -2.21 4.77
CA SER A 110 3.25 -3.48 4.74
C SER A 110 1.99 -3.39 3.86
N SER A 111 0.91 -4.01 4.26
CA SER A 111 -0.40 -3.98 3.60
C SER A 111 -1.48 -4.44 4.56
N VAL A 112 -2.71 -3.98 4.40
CA VAL A 112 -3.87 -4.58 5.11
C VAL A 112 -4.02 -6.08 4.78
N LYS A 113 -3.49 -6.54 3.64
CA LYS A 113 -3.45 -7.96 3.28
C LYS A 113 -2.49 -8.80 4.14
N ALA A 114 -1.57 -8.18 4.87
CA ALA A 114 -0.79 -8.85 5.91
C ALA A 114 -1.66 -9.20 7.13
N ALA A 115 -2.69 -8.41 7.40
CA ALA A 115 -3.62 -8.63 8.50
C ALA A 115 -4.71 -9.63 8.12
N ALA A 116 -5.44 -9.40 7.02
CA ALA A 116 -6.56 -10.24 6.61
C ALA A 116 -6.85 -10.13 5.10
N ASP A 117 -7.32 -11.20 4.50
CA ASP A 117 -7.83 -11.20 3.12
C ASP A 117 -9.30 -10.81 3.02
N SER A 118 -10.06 -11.00 4.08
CA SER A 118 -11.46 -10.58 4.21
C SER A 118 -11.69 -9.95 5.57
N VAL A 119 -12.68 -9.10 5.67
CA VAL A 119 -13.07 -8.43 6.92
C VAL A 119 -14.16 -9.24 7.59
N VAL A 120 -13.95 -9.62 8.85
CA VAL A 120 -14.97 -10.21 9.72
C VAL A 120 -15.61 -9.06 10.51
N GLY A 121 -16.94 -8.96 10.45
CA GLY A 121 -17.66 -7.81 11.01
C GLY A 121 -17.68 -6.63 10.02
N ASP A 122 -17.82 -5.42 10.56
CA ASP A 122 -18.05 -4.21 9.75
C ASP A 122 -16.77 -3.54 9.29
N MET A 123 -15.68 -3.67 10.07
CA MET A 123 -14.44 -2.92 9.85
C MET A 123 -13.22 -3.67 10.37
N LEU A 124 -12.14 -3.64 9.61
CA LEU A 124 -10.83 -4.17 9.98
C LEU A 124 -10.07 -3.12 10.81
N THR A 125 -9.66 -3.50 12.03
CA THR A 125 -8.82 -2.68 12.92
C THR A 125 -7.46 -3.34 13.12
N GLU A 126 -6.52 -2.63 13.74
CA GLU A 126 -5.18 -3.14 14.05
C GLU A 126 -5.17 -4.24 15.10
N GLU A 127 -6.28 -4.45 15.82
CA GLU A 127 -6.43 -5.47 16.86
C GLU A 127 -6.68 -6.88 16.30
N VAL A 128 -6.93 -6.98 14.97
CA VAL A 128 -7.14 -8.28 14.33
C VAL A 128 -5.91 -9.17 14.46
N VAL A 129 -6.14 -10.44 14.79
CA VAL A 129 -5.08 -11.46 14.72
C VAL A 129 -4.77 -11.72 13.25
N PRO A 130 -3.53 -11.48 12.79
CA PRO A 130 -3.19 -11.64 11.38
C PRO A 130 -3.42 -13.06 10.86
N ALA A 131 -4.19 -13.19 9.78
CA ALA A 131 -4.47 -14.44 9.08
C ALA A 131 -4.44 -14.24 7.56
N PRO A 132 -3.27 -13.87 6.97
CA PRO A 132 -3.16 -13.61 5.55
C PRO A 132 -3.33 -14.89 4.73
N ILE A 133 -3.96 -14.77 3.56
CA ILE A 133 -4.07 -15.83 2.57
C ILE A 133 -3.18 -15.48 1.35
N GLY A 134 -2.42 -16.47 0.90
CA GLY A 134 -1.55 -16.31 -0.28
C GLY A 134 -0.19 -15.69 0.01
N PRO A 135 0.72 -15.74 -0.99
CA PRO A 135 2.14 -15.45 -0.78
C PRO A 135 2.43 -13.97 -0.52
N TYR A 136 1.62 -13.06 -1.07
CA TYR A 136 1.83 -11.62 -0.85
C TYR A 136 1.59 -11.23 0.61
N GLY A 137 0.38 -11.48 1.12
CA GLY A 137 0.05 -11.22 2.54
C GLY A 137 0.97 -11.98 3.48
N GLY A 138 1.21 -13.27 3.19
CA GLY A 138 2.14 -14.12 3.95
C GLY A 138 3.56 -13.57 4.02
N SER A 139 4.10 -13.06 2.92
CA SER A 139 5.45 -12.47 2.91
C SER A 139 5.52 -11.13 3.66
N LYS A 140 4.45 -10.32 3.60
CA LYS A 140 4.38 -9.05 4.33
C LYS A 140 4.29 -9.28 5.84
N ILE A 141 3.43 -10.21 6.30
CA ILE A 141 3.36 -10.52 7.73
C ILE A 141 4.68 -11.09 8.28
N ARG A 142 5.39 -11.92 7.51
CA ARG A 142 6.71 -12.42 7.91
C ARG A 142 7.74 -11.31 8.04
N ALA A 143 7.68 -10.28 7.18
CA ALA A 143 8.52 -9.09 7.30
C ALA A 143 8.18 -8.28 8.56
N GLU A 144 6.89 -8.12 8.89
CA GLU A 144 6.45 -7.48 10.15
C GLU A 144 6.93 -8.27 11.37
N GLU A 145 6.75 -9.59 11.37
CA GLU A 145 7.20 -10.48 12.45
C GLU A 145 8.71 -10.37 12.68
N TYR A 146 9.50 -10.25 11.61
CA TYR A 146 10.94 -10.01 11.73
C TYR A 146 11.24 -8.69 12.44
N ILE A 147 10.64 -7.59 11.99
CA ILE A 147 10.78 -6.27 12.62
C ILE A 147 10.41 -6.36 14.10
N LEU A 148 9.22 -6.89 14.41
CA LEU A 148 8.73 -7.02 15.77
C LEU A 148 9.60 -7.94 16.64
N SER A 149 10.17 -8.99 16.08
CA SER A 149 11.08 -9.90 16.80
C SER A 149 12.34 -9.21 17.29
N LYS A 150 12.88 -8.27 16.51
CA LYS A 150 14.05 -7.45 16.88
C LYS A 150 13.72 -6.40 17.95
N LEU A 151 12.43 -6.11 18.13
CA LEU A 151 11.91 -5.15 19.10
C LEU A 151 11.35 -5.82 20.38
N LYS A 152 11.34 -7.16 20.46
CA LYS A 152 10.83 -7.91 21.61
C LYS A 152 11.59 -7.57 22.90
N GLY A 153 10.84 -7.43 24.00
CA GLY A 153 11.38 -7.08 25.30
C GLY A 153 11.60 -5.57 25.52
N ARG A 154 11.18 -4.75 24.56
CA ARG A 154 11.24 -3.28 24.64
C ARG A 154 9.81 -2.75 24.79
N GLU A 155 9.55 -2.03 25.86
CA GLU A 155 8.26 -1.36 26.06
C GLU A 155 8.03 -0.35 24.93
N ASP A 156 6.81 -0.24 24.44
CA ASP A 156 6.35 0.69 23.40
C ASP A 156 7.08 0.58 22.04
N LEU A 157 7.64 -0.58 21.68
CA LEU A 157 8.40 -0.79 20.44
C LEU A 157 9.52 0.27 20.24
N LYS A 158 10.03 0.87 21.33
CA LYS A 158 11.14 1.82 21.31
C LYS A 158 12.46 1.07 21.34
N ILE A 159 13.42 1.57 20.60
CA ILE A 159 14.80 1.14 20.64
C ILE A 159 15.56 2.09 21.60
N ASP A 160 16.50 1.56 22.41
CA ASP A 160 17.19 2.29 23.47
C ASP A 160 17.79 3.66 23.06
N ASP A 161 18.06 3.85 21.76
CA ASP A 161 18.58 5.09 21.19
C ASP A 161 17.50 6.10 20.76
N GLY A 162 16.25 5.96 21.19
CA GLY A 162 15.14 6.82 20.77
C GLY A 162 14.70 6.59 19.31
N LYS A 163 15.00 5.43 18.73
CA LYS A 163 14.53 5.05 17.40
C LYS A 163 13.05 4.73 17.43
N GLN A 164 12.35 5.12 16.38
CA GLN A 164 10.90 4.91 16.20
C GLN A 164 10.65 4.05 14.95
N VAL A 165 9.73 3.10 15.07
CA VAL A 165 9.40 2.17 13.99
C VAL A 165 7.91 2.19 13.71
N TYR A 166 7.54 2.45 12.47
CA TYR A 166 6.17 2.53 12.00
C TYR A 166 5.93 1.46 10.93
N ILE A 167 4.99 0.58 11.18
CA ILE A 167 4.52 -0.42 10.22
C ILE A 167 3.20 0.09 9.64
N LEU A 168 3.23 0.61 8.42
CA LEU A 168 2.03 1.05 7.72
C LEU A 168 1.40 -0.11 6.95
N ARG A 169 0.10 -0.32 7.16
CA ARG A 169 -0.72 -1.28 6.41
C ARG A 169 -1.72 -0.52 5.53
N PRO A 170 -1.32 -0.01 4.36
CA PRO A 170 -2.23 0.70 3.48
C PRO A 170 -3.24 -0.24 2.84
N CYS A 171 -4.45 0.30 2.58
CA CYS A 171 -5.41 -0.23 1.63
C CYS A 171 -4.87 -0.16 0.20
N MET A 172 -5.71 -0.46 -0.80
CA MET A 172 -5.32 -0.30 -2.19
C MET A 172 -4.97 1.16 -2.49
N ILE A 173 -3.68 1.43 -2.72
CA ILE A 173 -3.18 2.77 -3.01
C ILE A 173 -3.51 3.12 -4.47
N HIS A 174 -3.96 4.35 -4.69
CA HIS A 174 -4.21 4.91 -6.02
C HIS A 174 -3.62 6.31 -6.14
N GLY A 175 -3.33 6.71 -7.37
CA GLY A 175 -2.69 7.99 -7.68
C GLY A 175 -1.95 7.95 -9.01
N PRO A 176 -1.24 9.02 -9.38
CA PRO A 176 -0.44 9.10 -10.61
C PRO A 176 0.58 7.98 -10.73
N GLY A 177 0.57 7.27 -11.86
CA GLY A 177 1.48 6.15 -12.13
C GLY A 177 1.07 4.80 -11.53
N ASN A 178 -0.13 4.70 -10.94
CA ASN A 178 -0.68 3.41 -10.48
C ASN A 178 -0.90 2.44 -11.66
N LYS A 179 -0.61 1.16 -11.43
CA LYS A 179 -0.84 0.07 -12.41
C LYS A 179 -1.77 -1.03 -11.86
N GLY A 180 -2.53 -0.72 -10.81
CA GLY A 180 -3.36 -1.68 -10.08
C GLY A 180 -4.75 -1.92 -10.67
N ASN A 181 -5.59 -2.59 -9.88
CA ASN A 181 -6.95 -3.01 -10.28
C ASN A 181 -7.89 -1.84 -10.61
N LEU A 182 -7.64 -0.64 -10.05
CA LEU A 182 -8.42 0.56 -10.37
C LEU A 182 -8.31 0.90 -11.86
N ASN A 183 -7.11 0.76 -12.43
CA ASN A 183 -6.88 1.02 -13.86
C ASN A 183 -7.57 -0.03 -14.74
N LEU A 184 -7.66 -1.28 -14.27
CA LEU A 184 -8.42 -2.31 -15.00
C LEU A 184 -9.90 -1.96 -15.04
N LEU A 185 -10.48 -1.52 -13.92
CA LEU A 185 -11.87 -1.07 -13.85
C LEU A 185 -12.09 0.17 -14.73
N TYR A 186 -11.19 1.16 -14.66
CA TYR A 186 -11.24 2.35 -15.51
C TYR A 186 -11.23 1.99 -17.00
N ASN A 187 -10.40 1.04 -17.44
CA ASN A 187 -10.38 0.59 -18.82
C ASN A 187 -11.68 -0.07 -19.27
N VAL A 188 -12.39 -0.78 -18.38
CA VAL A 188 -13.73 -1.35 -18.66
C VAL A 188 -14.73 -0.20 -18.87
N VAL A 189 -14.73 0.78 -17.96
CA VAL A 189 -15.61 1.96 -18.05
C VAL A 189 -15.32 2.79 -19.30
N ARG A 190 -14.06 3.05 -19.61
CA ARG A 190 -13.62 3.80 -20.80
C ARG A 190 -14.10 3.16 -22.10
N LYS A 191 -14.13 1.83 -22.16
CA LYS A 191 -14.67 1.07 -23.30
C LYS A 191 -16.19 1.10 -23.39
N GLY A 192 -16.89 1.70 -22.43
CA GLY A 192 -18.36 1.75 -22.40
C GLY A 192 -19.01 0.41 -22.08
N ILE A 193 -18.27 -0.55 -21.51
CA ILE A 193 -18.80 -1.86 -21.16
C ILE A 193 -19.73 -1.69 -19.95
N PRO A 194 -21.01 -2.13 -20.04
CA PRO A 194 -21.92 -2.05 -18.92
C PRO A 194 -21.46 -2.86 -17.71
N TRP A 195 -21.66 -2.31 -16.50
CA TRP A 195 -21.34 -3.00 -15.26
C TRP A 195 -22.52 -3.88 -14.80
N PRO A 196 -22.42 -5.21 -14.81
CA PRO A 196 -23.55 -6.07 -14.54
C PRO A 196 -23.83 -6.32 -13.06
N LEU A 197 -22.93 -5.90 -12.16
CA LEU A 197 -22.99 -6.19 -10.73
C LEU A 197 -23.61 -5.04 -9.90
N GLY A 198 -24.42 -4.17 -10.52
CA GLY A 198 -25.02 -3.01 -9.86
C GLY A 198 -25.99 -3.32 -8.73
N ALA A 199 -26.47 -4.57 -8.61
CA ALA A 199 -27.29 -5.01 -7.48
C ALA A 199 -26.46 -5.31 -6.21
N PHE A 200 -25.13 -5.37 -6.31
CA PHE A 200 -24.24 -5.59 -5.16
C PHE A 200 -23.78 -4.25 -4.59
N GLU A 201 -24.12 -4.01 -3.34
CA GLU A 201 -23.71 -2.83 -2.59
C GLU A 201 -22.55 -3.21 -1.67
N ASN A 202 -21.35 -3.17 -2.20
CA ASN A 202 -20.13 -3.38 -1.42
C ASN A 202 -19.56 -2.03 -0.96
N ARG A 203 -18.72 -2.08 0.08
CA ARG A 203 -17.95 -0.91 0.54
C ARG A 203 -16.50 -1.30 0.72
N ARG A 204 -15.58 -0.48 0.21
CA ARG A 204 -14.15 -0.74 0.26
C ARG A 204 -13.38 0.53 0.58
N SER A 205 -12.42 0.39 1.48
CA SER A 205 -11.46 1.46 1.76
C SER A 205 -10.35 1.46 0.71
N PHE A 206 -9.97 2.65 0.32
CA PHE A 206 -8.85 2.95 -0.58
C PHE A 206 -7.86 3.85 0.16
N THR A 207 -6.71 4.10 -0.44
CA THR A 207 -5.71 5.03 0.07
C THR A 207 -5.28 5.92 -1.09
N SER A 208 -5.65 7.19 -1.06
CA SER A 208 -5.14 8.17 -2.01
C SER A 208 -3.66 8.43 -1.75
N ILE A 209 -2.91 8.65 -2.81
CA ILE A 209 -1.48 8.91 -2.69
C ILE A 209 -1.21 10.23 -1.96
N GLU A 210 -2.10 11.20 -2.06
CA GLU A 210 -2.03 12.49 -1.37
C GLU A 210 -2.12 12.29 0.15
N ASN A 211 -3.11 11.53 0.63
CA ASN A 211 -3.26 11.21 2.04
C ASN A 211 -2.10 10.36 2.54
N LEU A 212 -1.62 9.43 1.72
CA LEU A 212 -0.45 8.62 2.06
C LEU A 212 0.81 9.49 2.26
N CYS A 213 1.09 10.42 1.34
CA CYS A 213 2.22 11.32 1.44
C CYS A 213 2.11 12.22 2.69
N TYR A 214 0.90 12.72 2.98
CA TYR A 214 0.64 13.50 4.19
C TYR A 214 0.91 12.71 5.48
N VAL A 215 0.45 11.45 5.54
CA VAL A 215 0.69 10.58 6.70
C VAL A 215 2.19 10.30 6.86
N VAL A 216 2.89 9.97 5.78
CA VAL A 216 4.34 9.72 5.81
C VAL A 216 5.09 10.94 6.32
N GLU A 217 4.79 12.14 5.81
CA GLU A 217 5.37 13.40 6.29
C GLU A 217 5.10 13.61 7.79
N GLY A 218 3.87 13.33 8.24
CA GLY A 218 3.51 13.40 9.65
C GLY A 218 4.33 12.46 10.53
N LEU A 219 4.54 11.21 10.10
CA LEU A 219 5.39 10.24 10.81
C LEU A 219 6.86 10.67 10.87
N LEU A 220 7.34 11.35 9.82
CA LEU A 220 8.71 11.87 9.77
C LEU A 220 8.92 13.07 10.71
N THR A 221 7.96 13.99 10.78
CA THR A 221 8.13 15.31 11.41
C THR A 221 7.52 15.45 12.78
N LYS A 222 6.52 14.62 13.13
CA LYS A 222 5.86 14.66 14.45
C LYS A 222 6.40 13.58 15.37
N GLU A 223 6.18 13.75 16.67
CA GLU A 223 6.40 12.71 17.67
C GLU A 223 5.19 11.76 17.70
N VAL A 224 5.35 10.64 17.03
CA VAL A 224 4.32 9.59 16.94
C VAL A 224 4.84 8.34 17.64
N VAL A 225 4.00 7.65 18.39
CA VAL A 225 4.36 6.39 19.04
C VAL A 225 4.63 5.31 18.00
N SER A 226 5.70 4.53 18.20
CA SER A 226 5.99 3.37 17.34
C SER A 226 4.83 2.38 17.34
N GLY A 227 4.55 1.76 16.18
CA GLY A 227 3.45 0.81 16.12
C GLY A 227 3.03 0.40 14.72
N ILE A 228 1.97 -0.42 14.70
CA ILE A 228 1.28 -0.82 13.47
C ILE A 228 0.10 0.12 13.26
N TYR A 229 -0.03 0.63 12.04
CA TYR A 229 -1.07 1.56 11.65
C TYR A 229 -1.72 1.14 10.33
N HIS A 230 -3.04 0.98 10.34
CA HIS A 230 -3.80 0.85 9.11
C HIS A 230 -3.91 2.23 8.42
N MET A 231 -3.92 2.21 7.10
CA MET A 231 -4.01 3.43 6.30
C MET A 231 -5.09 3.30 5.25
N GLY A 232 -6.06 4.21 5.30
CA GLY A 232 -7.14 4.36 4.32
C GLY A 232 -7.66 5.79 4.33
N ASP A 233 -8.36 6.17 3.28
CA ASP A 233 -9.14 7.40 3.22
C ASP A 233 -10.32 7.30 4.19
N ASP A 234 -10.95 8.43 4.54
CA ASP A 234 -12.01 8.45 5.56
C ASP A 234 -13.29 7.74 5.10
N GLU A 235 -13.60 7.81 3.80
CA GLU A 235 -14.80 7.22 3.25
C GLU A 235 -14.50 5.93 2.49
N ALA A 236 -15.28 4.88 2.77
CA ALA A 236 -15.28 3.67 1.95
C ALA A 236 -16.23 3.86 0.75
N LEU A 237 -15.77 3.49 -0.44
CA LEU A 237 -16.52 3.60 -1.69
C LEU A 237 -17.01 2.24 -2.18
N SER A 238 -18.20 2.21 -2.77
CA SER A 238 -18.71 1.05 -3.49
C SER A 238 -18.12 0.98 -4.91
N THR A 239 -18.16 -0.19 -5.51
CA THR A 239 -17.79 -0.33 -6.93
C THR A 239 -18.70 0.49 -7.84
N ASN A 240 -19.98 0.62 -7.49
CA ASN A 240 -20.94 1.44 -8.23
C ASN A 240 -20.57 2.94 -8.18
N GLU A 241 -20.18 3.45 -6.99
CA GLU A 241 -19.69 4.83 -6.83
C GLU A 241 -18.40 5.07 -7.62
N LEU A 242 -17.46 4.13 -7.57
CA LEU A 242 -16.23 4.22 -8.39
C LEU A 242 -16.52 4.32 -9.87
N ILE A 243 -17.45 3.50 -10.39
CA ILE A 243 -17.86 3.55 -11.80
C ILE A 243 -18.53 4.88 -12.12
N ALA A 244 -19.39 5.39 -11.23
CA ALA A 244 -20.03 6.68 -11.42
C ALA A 244 -19.01 7.83 -11.46
N LEU A 245 -17.99 7.81 -10.58
CA LEU A 245 -16.90 8.77 -10.58
C LEU A 245 -16.07 8.69 -11.87
N MET A 246 -15.73 7.47 -12.32
CA MET A 246 -15.00 7.25 -13.56
C MET A 246 -15.79 7.75 -14.78
N CYS A 247 -17.09 7.47 -14.83
CA CYS A 247 -17.98 7.97 -15.89
C CYS A 247 -18.07 9.50 -15.89
N ARG A 248 -18.15 10.11 -14.70
CA ARG A 248 -18.15 11.57 -14.55
C ARG A 248 -16.86 12.19 -15.09
N ALA A 249 -15.70 11.61 -14.76
CA ALA A 249 -14.40 12.05 -15.27
C ALA A 249 -14.27 11.89 -16.80
N LEU A 250 -15.00 10.96 -17.39
CA LEU A 250 -15.07 10.75 -18.85
C LEU A 250 -16.22 11.51 -19.52
N GLU A 251 -16.96 12.35 -18.78
CA GLU A 251 -18.16 13.08 -19.27
C GLU A 251 -19.24 12.14 -19.86
N ARG A 252 -19.41 10.96 -19.26
CA ARG A 252 -20.35 9.92 -19.71
C ARG A 252 -21.36 9.56 -18.63
N LYS A 253 -22.51 9.04 -19.05
CA LYS A 253 -23.49 8.46 -18.13
C LYS A 253 -23.07 7.05 -17.73
N PRO A 254 -23.19 6.67 -16.43
CA PRO A 254 -22.85 5.34 -15.97
C PRO A 254 -23.86 4.30 -16.49
N HIS A 255 -23.36 3.22 -17.08
CA HIS A 255 -24.17 2.07 -17.51
C HIS A 255 -24.05 0.96 -16.45
N ILE A 256 -24.78 1.08 -15.34
CA ILE A 256 -24.80 0.13 -14.24
C ILE A 256 -26.10 -0.67 -14.29
N TRP A 257 -25.98 -1.97 -14.58
CA TRP A 257 -27.12 -2.89 -14.64
C TRP A 257 -27.30 -3.58 -13.29
N LYS A 258 -28.50 -3.52 -12.75
CA LYS A 258 -28.88 -4.18 -11.50
C LYS A 258 -29.42 -5.59 -11.79
N ILE A 259 -28.57 -6.48 -12.30
CA ILE A 259 -28.93 -7.88 -12.52
C ILE A 259 -29.15 -8.55 -11.16
N ASN A 260 -30.17 -9.42 -11.07
CA ASN A 260 -30.50 -10.13 -9.84
C ASN A 260 -29.29 -10.87 -9.27
N ARG A 261 -29.05 -10.74 -7.97
CA ARG A 261 -27.89 -11.34 -7.27
C ARG A 261 -27.83 -12.86 -7.45
N GLY A 262 -28.97 -13.54 -7.24
CA GLY A 262 -29.04 -15.00 -7.40
C GLY A 262 -28.69 -15.50 -8.80
N LEU A 263 -29.10 -14.73 -9.84
CA LEU A 263 -28.71 -15.05 -11.22
C LEU A 263 -27.19 -14.89 -11.42
N MET A 264 -26.60 -13.83 -10.91
CA MET A 264 -25.16 -13.59 -11.02
C MET A 264 -24.34 -14.66 -10.25
N GLU A 265 -24.81 -15.07 -9.07
CA GLU A 265 -24.21 -16.16 -8.29
C GLU A 265 -24.31 -17.49 -9.02
N PHE A 266 -25.45 -17.79 -9.64
CA PHE A 266 -25.62 -18.99 -10.47
C PHE A 266 -24.68 -18.97 -11.67
N CYS A 267 -24.60 -17.86 -12.40
CA CYS A 267 -23.63 -17.71 -13.50
C CYS A 267 -22.17 -17.89 -13.03
N ALA A 268 -21.82 -17.36 -11.86
CA ALA A 268 -20.49 -17.52 -11.30
C ALA A 268 -20.18 -18.96 -10.89
N ARG A 269 -21.17 -19.72 -10.38
CA ARG A 269 -21.03 -21.16 -10.09
C ARG A 269 -20.80 -21.95 -11.37
N LEU A 270 -21.59 -21.69 -12.42
CA LEU A 270 -21.35 -22.29 -13.75
C LEU A 270 -19.98 -21.91 -14.29
N GLY A 271 -19.58 -20.65 -14.13
CA GLY A 271 -18.26 -20.17 -14.53
C GLY A 271 -17.12 -20.86 -13.81
N THR A 272 -17.30 -21.23 -12.54
CA THR A 272 -16.31 -22.03 -11.81
C THR A 272 -16.19 -23.44 -12.41
N LEU A 273 -17.32 -24.07 -12.73
CA LEU A 273 -17.36 -25.41 -13.30
C LEU A 273 -16.74 -25.45 -14.72
N LEU A 274 -17.01 -24.42 -15.53
CA LEU A 274 -16.59 -24.32 -16.93
C LEU A 274 -15.27 -23.54 -17.10
N HIS A 275 -14.59 -23.16 -16.03
CA HIS A 275 -13.34 -22.37 -16.03
C HIS A 275 -13.49 -21.02 -16.79
N LEU A 276 -14.66 -20.39 -16.72
CA LEU A 276 -14.94 -19.11 -17.37
C LEU A 276 -14.35 -17.92 -16.59
N PRO A 277 -14.20 -16.74 -17.24
CA PRO A 277 -13.67 -15.54 -16.61
C PRO A 277 -14.43 -15.08 -15.37
N LEU A 278 -15.77 -15.17 -15.36
CA LEU A 278 -16.60 -14.91 -14.18
C LEU A 278 -16.78 -16.22 -13.41
N ASN A 279 -16.17 -16.34 -12.25
CA ASN A 279 -16.28 -17.46 -11.33
C ASN A 279 -16.64 -16.98 -9.91
N THR A 280 -16.93 -17.90 -9.01
CA THR A 280 -17.35 -17.58 -7.63
C THR A 280 -16.30 -16.78 -6.85
N GLU A 281 -15.01 -17.06 -7.02
CA GLU A 281 -13.94 -16.33 -6.37
C GLU A 281 -13.85 -14.88 -6.85
N ARG A 282 -13.91 -14.68 -8.18
CA ARG A 282 -13.89 -13.33 -8.77
C ARG A 282 -15.13 -12.53 -8.40
N LEU A 283 -16.32 -13.15 -8.44
CA LEU A 283 -17.55 -12.49 -8.01
C LEU A 283 -17.42 -12.04 -6.56
N ARG A 284 -16.98 -12.92 -5.66
CA ARG A 284 -16.75 -12.57 -4.26
C ARG A 284 -15.79 -11.39 -4.13
N LYS A 285 -14.62 -11.43 -4.76
CA LYS A 285 -13.63 -10.34 -4.73
C LYS A 285 -14.14 -9.01 -5.26
N LEU A 286 -15.10 -9.03 -6.18
CA LEU A 286 -15.70 -7.80 -6.75
C LEU A 286 -16.83 -7.24 -5.89
N THR A 287 -17.46 -8.06 -5.06
CA THR A 287 -18.69 -7.72 -4.33
C THR A 287 -18.55 -7.75 -2.81
N GLU A 288 -17.42 -8.22 -2.26
CA GLU A 288 -17.19 -8.24 -0.82
C GLU A 288 -16.92 -6.85 -0.23
N ASN A 289 -17.33 -6.67 1.01
CA ASN A 289 -16.94 -5.52 1.81
C ASN A 289 -15.49 -5.66 2.27
N TYR A 290 -14.77 -4.54 2.24
CA TYR A 290 -13.42 -4.47 2.78
C TYR A 290 -13.16 -3.08 3.36
N VAL A 291 -13.79 -2.79 4.48
CA VAL A 291 -13.67 -1.50 5.17
C VAL A 291 -12.57 -1.60 6.24
N VAL A 292 -11.72 -0.59 6.29
CA VAL A 292 -10.55 -0.55 7.17
C VAL A 292 -10.58 0.73 7.99
N SER A 293 -10.31 0.62 9.28
CA SER A 293 -10.19 1.77 10.17
C SER A 293 -8.88 2.52 9.91
N ASN A 294 -8.96 3.84 9.87
CA ASN A 294 -7.82 4.76 9.90
C ASN A 294 -7.77 5.57 11.21
N ALA A 295 -8.61 5.21 12.18
CA ALA A 295 -8.78 5.98 13.42
C ALA A 295 -7.46 6.09 14.22
N LYS A 296 -6.70 4.99 14.30
CA LYS A 296 -5.45 4.93 15.05
C LYS A 296 -4.39 5.87 14.47
N ILE A 297 -4.20 5.88 13.16
CA ILE A 297 -3.22 6.78 12.53
C ILE A 297 -3.67 8.24 12.60
N LYS A 298 -4.96 8.54 12.49
CA LYS A 298 -5.47 9.90 12.68
C LYS A 298 -5.23 10.40 14.10
N ALA A 299 -5.57 9.60 15.10
CA ALA A 299 -5.32 9.94 16.50
C ALA A 299 -3.82 10.16 16.76
N ALA A 300 -2.95 9.30 16.23
CA ALA A 300 -1.51 9.42 16.38
C ALA A 300 -0.93 10.70 15.74
N LEU A 301 -1.53 11.16 14.65
CA LEU A 301 -1.14 12.42 13.99
C LEU A 301 -1.84 13.66 14.55
N GLY A 302 -2.83 13.49 15.45
CA GLY A 302 -3.63 14.59 15.99
C GLY A 302 -4.50 15.28 14.94
N ILE A 303 -5.15 14.49 14.06
CA ILE A 303 -6.05 14.98 13.02
C ILE A 303 -7.42 14.28 13.10
N ASP A 304 -8.48 15.01 12.79
CA ASP A 304 -9.84 14.49 12.76
C ASP A 304 -10.18 13.87 11.40
N ARG A 305 -9.61 14.42 10.32
CA ARG A 305 -9.89 14.00 8.94
C ARG A 305 -8.63 13.94 8.10
N MET A 306 -8.64 13.07 7.10
CA MET A 306 -7.63 13.05 6.07
C MET A 306 -7.76 14.30 5.19
N PRO A 307 -6.64 14.86 4.66
CA PRO A 307 -6.66 16.10 3.86
C PRO A 307 -7.51 16.00 2.59
N VAL A 308 -7.54 14.84 1.96
CA VAL A 308 -8.25 14.60 0.69
C VAL A 308 -9.36 13.59 0.93
N ARG A 309 -10.57 13.90 0.46
CA ARG A 309 -11.72 12.98 0.50
C ARG A 309 -11.52 11.84 -0.50
N ALA A 310 -12.09 10.66 -0.20
CA ALA A 310 -11.94 9.49 -1.06
C ALA A 310 -12.37 9.73 -2.51
N GLU A 311 -13.50 10.42 -2.73
CA GLU A 311 -13.97 10.78 -4.08
C GLU A 311 -12.98 11.69 -4.82
N GLU A 312 -12.45 12.71 -4.15
CA GLU A 312 -11.47 13.65 -4.71
C GLU A 312 -10.18 12.93 -5.09
N GLY A 313 -9.65 12.09 -4.21
CA GLY A 313 -8.47 11.28 -4.48
C GLY A 313 -8.64 10.37 -5.69
N ILE A 314 -9.83 9.73 -5.84
CA ILE A 314 -10.13 8.93 -7.04
C ILE A 314 -10.11 9.82 -8.30
N VAL A 315 -10.77 10.98 -8.28
CA VAL A 315 -10.80 11.89 -9.44
C VAL A 315 -9.39 12.35 -9.81
N LEU A 316 -8.57 12.78 -8.84
CA LEU A 316 -7.18 13.16 -9.07
C LEU A 316 -6.37 12.00 -9.71
N SER A 317 -6.59 10.78 -9.27
CA SER A 317 -5.94 9.59 -9.85
C SER A 317 -6.33 9.37 -11.31
N LEU A 318 -7.60 9.64 -11.67
CA LEU A 318 -8.11 9.39 -13.03
C LEU A 318 -7.55 10.38 -14.07
N ILE A 319 -7.17 11.59 -13.66
CA ILE A 319 -6.58 12.61 -14.55
C ILE A 319 -5.23 12.11 -15.10
N HIS A 320 -4.57 11.18 -14.42
CA HIS A 320 -3.24 10.68 -14.75
C HIS A 320 -3.23 9.25 -15.33
N ILE A 321 -4.41 8.66 -15.60
CA ILE A 321 -4.57 7.37 -16.28
C ILE A 321 -4.89 7.59 -17.76
#